data_58205b4eb714551935c3d4e7955d4e74
#
_entry.id   58205b4eb714551935c3d4e7955d4e74
#
_cell.length_a   1.000
_cell.length_b   1.000
_cell.length_c   1.000
_cell.angle_alpha   90.00
_cell.angle_beta   90.00
_cell.angle_gamma   90.00
#
_symmetry.space_group_name_H-M   'P 1'
#
loop_
_entity.id
_entity.type
_entity.pdbx_description
1 polymer ?
#
loop_
_entity_poly.entity_id
_entity_poly.type
_entity_poly.pdbx_seq_one_letter_code
_entity_poly.pdbx_strand_id
1 'polypeptide(L)'
;GYFNHPNSIDINYGGSAKFDDLKISMVPAHHTSSFPDGTYGGQPCGYMFRFQGKNLYFAGDTGVMADMELFPRLFGEITAAILPIGSHYTMCARKASFAAAELLKTKRVIGCHFDTFEPIKINHDSAKQLFAERNIEFSIPELGEEFEV
;
A
#
# COMPACT_ATOMS: atom_id res chain seq x y z
N GLY A 1 17.44 -14.56 -10.01
CA GLY A 1 16.41 -13.55 -10.30
C GLY A 1 16.97 -12.39 -11.12
N TYR A 2 16.07 -11.57 -11.67
CA TYR A 2 16.43 -10.43 -12.54
C TYR A 2 17.28 -9.38 -11.79
N PHE A 3 17.00 -9.20 -10.50
CA PHE A 3 17.82 -8.40 -9.60
C PHE A 3 18.57 -9.34 -8.65
N ASN A 4 19.75 -9.80 -9.05
CA ASN A 4 20.57 -10.69 -8.23
C ASN A 4 21.23 -9.90 -7.08
N HIS A 5 20.44 -9.47 -6.09
CA HIS A 5 20.95 -8.76 -4.92
C HIS A 5 21.34 -9.77 -3.84
N PRO A 6 22.56 -9.69 -3.25
CA PRO A 6 23.07 -10.70 -2.33
C PRO A 6 22.24 -10.87 -1.04
N ASN A 7 21.46 -9.83 -0.67
CA ASN A 7 20.61 -9.83 0.52
C ASN A 7 19.11 -9.95 0.17
N SER A 8 18.75 -10.55 -0.99
CA SER A 8 17.35 -10.80 -1.34
C SER A 8 16.85 -12.07 -0.67
N ILE A 9 15.60 -12.04 -0.22
CA ILE A 9 14.88 -13.20 0.31
C ILE A 9 13.64 -13.39 -0.56
N ASP A 10 13.52 -14.57 -1.16
CA ASP A 10 12.37 -14.93 -1.98
C ASP A 10 11.19 -15.30 -1.07
N ILE A 11 10.06 -14.63 -1.26
CA ILE A 11 8.78 -14.95 -0.60
C ILE A 11 7.66 -14.94 -1.64
N ASN A 12 6.53 -15.56 -1.30
CA ASN A 12 5.33 -15.56 -2.13
C ASN A 12 4.12 -15.25 -1.27
N TYR A 13 2.94 -15.12 -1.89
CA TYR A 13 1.68 -14.84 -1.19
C TYR A 13 1.45 -15.82 -0.04
N GLY A 14 1.08 -15.26 1.13
CA GLY A 14 0.95 -16.01 2.38
C GLY A 14 2.27 -16.31 3.08
N GLY A 15 3.40 -16.08 2.41
CA GLY A 15 4.74 -16.20 3.00
C GLY A 15 5.15 -14.96 3.80
N SER A 16 6.16 -15.14 4.64
CA SER A 16 6.75 -14.06 5.44
C SER A 16 8.24 -14.24 5.58
N ALA A 17 8.97 -13.13 5.61
CA ALA A 17 10.37 -13.09 6.03
C ALA A 17 10.47 -12.36 7.39
N LYS A 18 11.48 -12.70 8.18
CA LYS A 18 11.75 -12.06 9.47
C LYS A 18 13.17 -11.52 9.49
N PHE A 19 13.30 -10.27 9.94
CA PHE A 19 14.57 -9.56 10.10
C PHE A 19 14.57 -8.96 11.50
N ASP A 20 15.27 -9.58 12.43
CA ASP A 20 15.21 -9.23 13.85
C ASP A 20 13.76 -9.15 14.36
N ASP A 21 13.30 -7.97 14.76
CA ASP A 21 11.93 -7.74 15.25
C ASP A 21 10.93 -7.38 14.15
N LEU A 22 11.40 -7.14 12.92
CA LEU A 22 10.55 -6.83 11.77
C LEU A 22 10.12 -8.11 11.06
N LYS A 23 8.82 -8.34 10.96
CA LYS A 23 8.22 -9.37 10.11
C LYS A 23 7.57 -8.72 8.90
N ILE A 24 7.91 -9.19 7.69
CA ILE A 24 7.34 -8.75 6.42
C ILE A 24 6.56 -9.92 5.83
N SER A 25 5.27 -9.72 5.57
CA SER A 25 4.42 -10.71 4.89
C SER A 25 4.02 -10.18 3.52
N MET A 26 4.13 -11.01 2.49
CA MET A 26 3.68 -10.69 1.14
C MET A 26 2.18 -10.92 1.03
N VAL A 27 1.46 -9.92 0.53
CA VAL A 27 0.02 -9.96 0.29
C VAL A 27 -0.30 -9.64 -1.16
N PRO A 28 -1.45 -10.09 -1.72
CA PRO A 28 -1.80 -9.82 -3.11
C PRO A 28 -1.99 -8.33 -3.39
N ALA A 29 -1.80 -7.96 -4.66
CA ALA A 29 -2.20 -6.69 -5.24
C ALA A 29 -2.85 -6.93 -6.61
N HIS A 30 -3.87 -6.15 -6.96
CA HIS A 30 -4.55 -6.24 -8.25
C HIS A 30 -3.95 -5.23 -9.24
N HIS A 31 -2.93 -5.66 -9.95
CA HIS A 31 -2.22 -4.88 -10.95
C HIS A 31 -1.59 -5.79 -12.01
N THR A 32 -1.03 -5.23 -13.06
CA THR A 32 -0.17 -5.94 -14.00
C THR A 32 1.27 -5.96 -13.47
N SER A 33 2.05 -6.93 -13.93
CA SER A 33 3.48 -7.02 -13.59
C SER A 33 4.26 -7.50 -14.81
N SER A 34 4.96 -6.58 -15.44
CA SER A 34 5.84 -6.87 -16.57
C SER A 34 7.05 -5.94 -16.57
N PHE A 35 8.15 -6.45 -17.08
CA PHE A 35 9.32 -5.63 -17.40
C PHE A 35 9.09 -4.82 -18.69
N PRO A 36 9.91 -3.77 -18.96
CA PRO A 36 9.77 -2.97 -20.17
C PRO A 36 9.88 -3.75 -21.50
N ASP A 37 10.54 -4.90 -21.49
CA ASP A 37 10.67 -5.82 -22.64
C ASP A 37 9.46 -6.77 -22.79
N GLY A 38 8.44 -6.63 -21.90
CA GLY A 38 7.23 -7.44 -21.91
C GLY A 38 7.35 -8.78 -21.18
N THR A 39 8.51 -9.12 -20.62
CA THR A 39 8.63 -10.33 -19.81
C THR A 39 7.85 -10.22 -18.50
N TYR A 40 7.39 -11.37 -18.00
CA TYR A 40 6.64 -11.43 -16.74
C TYR A 40 7.50 -11.02 -15.54
N GLY A 41 7.04 -10.02 -14.79
CA GLY A 41 7.77 -9.42 -13.67
C GLY A 41 7.52 -10.07 -12.30
N GLY A 42 6.78 -11.17 -12.25
CA GLY A 42 6.35 -11.79 -11.00
C GLY A 42 4.91 -11.42 -10.62
N GLN A 43 4.46 -11.84 -9.45
CA GLN A 43 3.13 -11.49 -8.93
C GLN A 43 3.13 -10.04 -8.41
N PRO A 44 2.17 -9.18 -8.82
CA PRO A 44 2.02 -7.87 -8.22
C PRO A 44 1.62 -8.03 -6.75
N CYS A 45 2.30 -7.32 -5.86
CA CYS A 45 2.12 -7.53 -4.43
C CYS A 45 2.18 -6.24 -3.62
N GLY A 46 1.56 -6.31 -2.46
CA GLY A 46 1.78 -5.42 -1.34
C GLY A 46 2.49 -6.15 -0.19
N TYR A 47 2.75 -5.43 0.87
CA TYR A 47 3.42 -5.96 2.05
C TYR A 47 2.74 -5.52 3.34
N MET A 48 2.69 -6.44 4.30
CA MET A 48 2.35 -6.15 5.68
C MET A 48 3.63 -6.17 6.51
N PHE A 49 4.03 -5.00 7.01
CA PHE A 49 5.15 -4.85 7.92
C PHE A 49 4.64 -4.90 9.36
N ARG A 50 5.19 -5.81 10.15
CA ARG A 50 4.89 -5.91 11.58
C ARG A 50 6.16 -5.65 12.39
N PHE A 51 6.10 -4.63 13.25
CA PHE A 51 7.20 -4.21 14.11
C PHE A 51 6.68 -3.61 15.41
N GLN A 52 7.17 -4.05 16.56
CA GLN A 52 6.81 -3.54 17.89
C GLN A 52 5.29 -3.42 18.13
N GLY A 53 4.52 -4.42 17.70
CA GLY A 53 3.06 -4.44 17.86
C GLY A 53 2.27 -3.58 16.89
N LYS A 54 2.93 -2.83 16.00
CA LYS A 54 2.32 -2.05 14.91
C LYS A 54 2.28 -2.86 13.62
N ASN A 55 1.22 -2.65 12.82
CA ASN A 55 1.06 -3.22 11.49
C ASN A 55 0.92 -2.09 10.48
N LEU A 56 1.88 -1.99 9.55
CA LEU A 56 1.85 -1.07 8.43
C LEU A 56 1.54 -1.85 7.16
N TYR A 57 0.44 -1.52 6.49
CA TYR A 57 0.13 -2.06 5.17
C TYR A 57 0.68 -1.15 4.08
N PHE A 58 1.57 -1.68 3.26
CA PHE A 58 2.01 -1.04 2.01
C PHE A 58 1.33 -1.73 0.84
N ALA A 59 0.43 -1.03 0.17
CA ALA A 59 -0.43 -1.65 -0.84
C ALA A 59 0.29 -2.02 -2.13
N GLY A 60 1.39 -1.33 -2.47
CA GLY A 60 1.93 -1.33 -3.81
C GLY A 60 0.92 -0.73 -4.81
N ASP A 61 1.13 -1.01 -6.08
CA ASP A 61 0.19 -0.62 -7.13
C ASP A 61 -0.98 -1.59 -7.17
N THR A 62 -2.18 -1.11 -6.84
CA THR A 62 -3.37 -1.93 -6.74
C THR A 62 -4.67 -1.15 -6.94
N GLY A 63 -5.71 -1.84 -7.40
CA GLY A 63 -7.10 -1.43 -7.20
C GLY A 63 -7.61 -1.78 -5.81
N VAL A 64 -8.90 -1.49 -5.54
CA VAL A 64 -9.59 -2.04 -4.37
C VAL A 64 -9.84 -3.52 -4.61
N MET A 65 -9.57 -4.35 -3.61
CA MET A 65 -9.79 -5.79 -3.67
C MET A 65 -10.42 -6.31 -2.37
N ALA A 66 -11.17 -7.40 -2.49
CA ALA A 66 -11.87 -7.99 -1.35
C ALA A 66 -10.92 -8.52 -0.27
N ASP A 67 -9.73 -8.97 -0.66
CA ASP A 67 -8.69 -9.45 0.26
C ASP A 67 -8.33 -8.43 1.35
N MET A 68 -8.46 -7.14 1.07
CA MET A 68 -8.22 -6.07 2.07
C MET A 68 -9.08 -6.23 3.33
N GLU A 69 -10.29 -6.81 3.22
CA GLU A 69 -11.16 -7.09 4.38
C GLU A 69 -10.59 -8.18 5.29
N LEU A 70 -9.79 -9.08 4.75
CA LEU A 70 -9.17 -10.17 5.50
C LEU A 70 -7.95 -9.71 6.29
N PHE A 71 -7.29 -8.63 5.89
CA PHE A 71 -6.03 -8.20 6.49
C PHE A 71 -6.15 -7.89 7.98
N PRO A 72 -7.16 -7.13 8.47
CA PRO A 72 -7.33 -6.92 9.91
C PRO A 72 -7.59 -8.22 10.69
N ARG A 73 -8.23 -9.22 10.07
CA ARG A 73 -8.49 -10.52 10.68
C ARG A 73 -7.24 -11.38 10.77
N LEU A 74 -6.35 -11.30 9.77
CA LEU A 74 -5.13 -12.11 9.67
C LEU A 74 -3.95 -11.50 10.44
N PHE A 75 -3.83 -10.18 10.40
CA PHE A 75 -2.67 -9.47 10.93
C PHE A 75 -2.95 -8.69 12.22
N GLY A 76 -4.22 -8.51 12.58
CA GLY A 76 -4.65 -7.63 13.66
C GLY A 76 -4.89 -6.20 13.18
N GLU A 77 -5.04 -5.26 14.09
CA GLU A 77 -5.28 -3.84 13.77
C GLU A 77 -4.22 -3.30 12.81
N ILE A 78 -4.68 -2.65 11.73
CA ILE A 78 -3.80 -1.97 10.78
C ILE A 78 -3.55 -0.55 11.30
N THR A 79 -2.37 -0.35 11.87
CA THR A 79 -1.97 0.93 12.48
C THR A 79 -1.96 2.06 11.45
N ALA A 80 -1.42 1.79 10.26
CA ALA A 80 -1.43 2.72 9.14
C ALA A 80 -1.39 1.96 7.80
N ALA A 81 -1.82 2.63 6.73
CA ALA A 81 -1.73 2.11 5.38
C ALA A 81 -1.11 3.13 4.41
N ILE A 82 -0.18 2.68 3.56
CA ILE A 82 0.34 3.45 2.44
C ILE A 82 -0.43 3.00 1.21
N LEU A 83 -1.25 3.90 0.64
CA LEU A 83 -2.19 3.58 -0.44
C LEU A 83 -1.94 4.47 -1.67
N PRO A 84 -2.00 3.91 -2.89
CA PRO A 84 -1.99 4.69 -4.11
C PRO A 84 -3.29 5.50 -4.24
N ILE A 85 -3.18 6.77 -4.67
CA ILE A 85 -4.31 7.69 -4.78
C ILE A 85 -4.41 8.42 -6.12
N GLY A 86 -3.48 8.16 -7.04
CA GLY A 86 -3.33 8.89 -8.30
C GLY A 86 -4.36 8.55 -9.37
N SER A 87 -5.24 7.56 -9.14
CA SER A 87 -6.21 7.12 -10.16
C SER A 87 -5.54 6.50 -11.40
N HIS A 88 -6.21 6.49 -12.52
CA HIS A 88 -5.81 5.99 -13.85
C HIS A 88 -5.31 4.54 -13.85
N TYR A 89 -4.22 4.23 -13.17
CA TYR A 89 -3.63 2.88 -13.10
C TYR A 89 -3.88 2.16 -11.77
N THR A 90 -4.24 2.91 -10.72
CA THR A 90 -4.46 2.39 -9.35
C THR A 90 -5.73 2.97 -8.74
N MET A 91 -5.86 2.92 -7.41
CA MET A 91 -6.96 3.59 -6.72
C MET A 91 -6.90 5.11 -6.89
N CYS A 92 -8.06 5.77 -6.96
CA CYS A 92 -8.18 7.20 -6.69
C CYS A 92 -8.40 7.44 -5.19
N ALA A 93 -8.26 8.68 -4.71
CA ALA A 93 -8.45 9.05 -3.31
C ALA A 93 -9.80 8.58 -2.73
N ARG A 94 -10.89 8.63 -3.51
CA ARG A 94 -12.22 8.12 -3.10
C ARG A 94 -12.19 6.60 -2.83
N LYS A 95 -11.57 5.82 -3.70
CA LYS A 95 -11.45 4.36 -3.55
C LYS A 95 -10.51 4.01 -2.40
N ALA A 96 -9.40 4.73 -2.25
CA ALA A 96 -8.45 4.52 -1.17
C ALA A 96 -9.06 4.86 0.20
N SER A 97 -9.81 5.97 0.32
CA SER A 97 -10.52 6.32 1.56
C SER A 97 -11.60 5.29 1.93
N PHE A 98 -12.32 4.74 0.92
CA PHE A 98 -13.26 3.65 1.14
C PHE A 98 -12.53 2.38 1.63
N ALA A 99 -11.46 1.96 0.95
CA ALA A 99 -10.68 0.78 1.34
C ALA A 99 -10.14 0.91 2.77
N ALA A 100 -9.62 2.07 3.12
CA ALA A 100 -9.10 2.34 4.47
C ALA A 100 -10.20 2.23 5.55
N ALA A 101 -11.36 2.87 5.33
CA ALA A 101 -12.44 2.89 6.30
C ALA A 101 -13.18 1.55 6.41
N GLU A 102 -13.55 0.97 5.27
CA GLU A 102 -14.50 -0.15 5.23
C GLU A 102 -13.83 -1.52 5.22
N LEU A 103 -12.65 -1.64 4.62
CA LEU A 103 -11.98 -2.92 4.47
C LEU A 103 -10.82 -3.08 5.45
N LEU A 104 -9.86 -2.16 5.41
CA LEU A 104 -8.66 -2.19 6.26
C LEU A 104 -8.95 -1.79 7.70
N LYS A 105 -10.04 -1.05 7.96
CA LYS A 105 -10.42 -0.51 9.28
C LYS A 105 -9.31 0.34 9.92
N THR A 106 -8.45 0.95 9.11
CA THR A 106 -7.38 1.82 9.59
C THR A 106 -7.85 3.27 9.73
N LYS A 107 -7.24 3.99 10.66
CA LYS A 107 -7.51 5.41 10.91
C LYS A 107 -6.42 6.32 10.37
N ARG A 108 -5.34 5.76 9.82
CA ARG A 108 -4.21 6.52 9.31
C ARG A 108 -3.80 6.05 7.93
N VAL A 109 -3.73 6.98 6.98
CA VAL A 109 -3.34 6.71 5.59
C VAL A 109 -2.30 7.71 5.12
N ILE A 110 -1.28 7.19 4.47
CA ILE A 110 -0.29 7.95 3.72
C ILE A 110 -0.57 7.73 2.24
N GLY A 111 -0.78 8.82 1.49
CA GLY A 111 -0.99 8.76 0.05
C GLY A 111 0.32 8.58 -0.71
N CYS A 112 0.30 7.74 -1.75
CA CYS A 112 1.42 7.56 -2.67
C CYS A 112 0.94 7.42 -4.12
N HIS A 113 1.87 7.30 -5.07
CA HIS A 113 1.61 7.07 -6.50
C HIS A 113 0.66 8.12 -7.11
N PHE A 114 1.03 9.41 -7.02
CA PHE A 114 0.31 10.55 -7.57
C PHE A 114 1.28 11.64 -8.05
N ASP A 115 0.80 12.57 -8.88
CA ASP A 115 1.44 13.81 -9.37
C ASP A 115 2.77 13.67 -10.16
N THR A 116 3.33 12.49 -10.32
CA THR A 116 4.61 12.32 -11.03
C THR A 116 4.50 12.51 -12.54
N PHE A 117 3.30 12.36 -13.12
CA PHE A 117 3.00 12.65 -14.53
C PHE A 117 1.49 12.91 -14.72
N GLU A 118 1.13 13.54 -15.85
CA GLU A 118 -0.20 14.11 -16.07
C GLU A 118 -1.40 13.21 -15.74
N PRO A 119 -1.47 11.92 -16.19
CA PRO A 119 -2.62 11.05 -15.91
C PRO A 119 -2.90 10.75 -14.44
N ILE A 120 -1.91 10.93 -13.55
CA ILE A 120 -2.06 10.64 -12.11
C ILE A 120 -2.02 11.90 -11.24
N LYS A 121 -2.18 13.07 -11.83
CA LYS A 121 -2.35 14.31 -11.08
C LYS A 121 -3.66 14.31 -10.32
N ILE A 122 -3.62 14.81 -9.08
CA ILE A 122 -4.77 14.89 -8.20
C ILE A 122 -4.99 16.30 -7.65
N ASN A 123 -6.20 16.55 -7.18
CA ASN A 123 -6.48 17.71 -6.33
C ASN A 123 -6.30 17.31 -4.86
N HIS A 124 -5.28 17.86 -4.21
CA HIS A 124 -4.90 17.54 -2.83
C HIS A 124 -6.00 17.88 -1.82
N ASP A 125 -6.67 19.03 -1.96
CA ASP A 125 -7.72 19.44 -1.04
C ASP A 125 -8.93 18.51 -1.12
N SER A 126 -9.34 18.16 -2.34
CA SER A 126 -10.40 17.16 -2.55
C SER A 126 -10.02 15.79 -1.98
N ALA A 127 -8.76 15.38 -2.14
CA ALA A 127 -8.28 14.12 -1.54
C ALA A 127 -8.35 14.18 -0.02
N LYS A 128 -7.82 15.23 0.62
CA LYS A 128 -7.88 15.42 2.08
C LYS A 128 -9.31 15.39 2.59
N GLN A 129 -10.24 16.07 1.91
CA GLN A 129 -11.66 16.08 2.28
C GLN A 129 -12.27 14.67 2.29
N LEU A 130 -12.01 13.84 1.26
CA LEU A 130 -12.54 12.47 1.17
C LEU A 130 -12.10 11.55 2.33
N PHE A 131 -10.90 11.74 2.85
CA PHE A 131 -10.43 11.01 4.02
C PHE A 131 -11.00 11.59 5.32
N ALA A 132 -11.08 12.92 5.43
CA ALA A 132 -11.66 13.60 6.59
C ALA A 132 -13.14 13.23 6.81
N GLU A 133 -13.94 13.13 5.74
CA GLU A 133 -15.36 12.68 5.78
C GLU A 133 -15.51 11.26 6.37
N ARG A 134 -14.44 10.46 6.40
CA ARG A 134 -14.41 9.12 6.97
C ARG A 134 -13.66 9.02 8.30
N ASN A 135 -13.31 10.15 8.89
CA ASN A 135 -12.51 10.26 10.12
C ASN A 135 -11.17 9.52 10.03
N ILE A 136 -10.49 9.67 8.90
CA ILE A 136 -9.16 9.10 8.64
C ILE A 136 -8.13 10.23 8.64
N GLU A 137 -7.10 10.11 9.45
CA GLU A 137 -5.90 10.93 9.38
C GLU A 137 -5.19 10.63 8.06
N PHE A 138 -5.11 11.64 7.20
CA PHE A 138 -4.54 11.49 5.87
C PHE A 138 -3.38 12.45 5.66
N SER A 139 -2.25 11.92 5.24
CA SER A 139 -1.04 12.69 4.93
C SER A 139 -0.56 12.46 3.50
N ILE A 140 -0.04 13.54 2.93
CA ILE A 140 0.67 13.57 1.65
C ILE A 140 2.05 14.14 1.98
N PRO A 141 3.04 13.28 2.34
CA PRO A 141 4.37 13.74 2.71
C PRO A 141 5.10 14.31 1.49
N GLU A 142 5.97 15.27 1.73
CA GLU A 142 6.91 15.75 0.72
C GLU A 142 8.00 14.70 0.45
N LEU A 143 8.63 14.80 -0.72
CA LEU A 143 9.72 13.88 -1.07
C LEU A 143 10.89 14.05 -0.11
N GLY A 144 11.28 12.97 0.56
CA GLY A 144 12.34 12.96 1.56
C GLY A 144 11.89 13.33 2.97
N GLU A 145 10.60 13.63 3.18
CA GLU A 145 10.06 13.85 4.51
C GLU A 145 10.03 12.55 5.32
N GLU A 146 10.54 12.58 6.55
CA GLU A 146 10.44 11.47 7.49
C GLU A 146 9.22 11.68 8.40
N PHE A 147 8.48 10.62 8.67
CA PHE A 147 7.32 10.65 9.56
C PHE A 147 7.20 9.36 10.38
N GLU A 148 6.69 9.50 11.58
CA GLU A 148 6.41 8.35 12.45
C GLU A 148 5.06 7.70 12.10
N VAL A 149 4.99 6.37 12.24
CA VAL A 149 3.79 5.54 11.98
C VAL A 149 3.28 4.93 13.30
#